data_93a19dc52c7c7a3ec9da129da65f595c
#
_entry.id   93a19dc52c7c7a3ec9da129da65f595c
#
_cell.length_a   1.000
_cell.length_b   1.000
_cell.length_c   1.000
_cell.angle_alpha   90.00
_cell.angle_beta   90.00
_cell.angle_gamma   90.00
#
_symmetry.space_group_name_H-M   'P 1'
#
loop_
_entity.id
_entity.type
_entity.pdbx_description
1 polymer ?
#
loop_
_entity_poly.entity_id
_entity_poly.type
_entity_poly.pdbx_seq_one_letter_code
_entity_poly.pdbx_strand_id
1 'polypeptide(L)'
;KTFADIVNKKAPLRVAINRRGNMDSDVSAMVMALMGATTDKIKSWGGQVVHAASKEMVSLYLDRRIDMVNFGIAYKHPRVREIAKGVTPVLLPIPDDVSAKVAKAFAGATCPIKPGDYKWAPAGSSSVCIGAVIVVNASMDNGTAYNLAKGMVEQIEEFKKKSHRLIAKNAKKKFMAVKAAAPFHPGAAKYFKEAGLM
;
A
#
# COMPACT_ATOMS: atom_id res chain seq x y z
N LYS A 1 -6.95 -8.70 -21.53
CA LYS A 1 -6.04 -7.52 -21.58
C LYS A 1 -5.16 -7.57 -20.35
N THR A 2 -3.86 -7.48 -20.55
CA THR A 2 -2.83 -7.51 -19.50
C THR A 2 -2.03 -6.22 -19.50
N PHE A 3 -1.24 -5.98 -18.46
CA PHE A 3 -0.30 -4.85 -18.47
C PHE A 3 0.77 -5.01 -19.54
N ALA A 4 1.17 -6.25 -19.85
CA ALA A 4 2.09 -6.56 -20.94
C ALA A 4 1.54 -6.12 -22.31
N ASP A 5 0.23 -6.24 -22.56
CA ASP A 5 -0.37 -5.74 -23.79
C ASP A 5 -0.20 -4.22 -23.96
N ILE A 6 -0.28 -3.46 -22.86
CA ILE A 6 -0.08 -2.01 -22.84
C ILE A 6 1.36 -1.69 -23.23
N VAL A 7 2.32 -2.39 -22.63
CA VAL A 7 3.76 -2.19 -22.85
C VAL A 7 4.15 -2.58 -24.27
N ASN A 8 3.74 -3.76 -24.73
CA ASN A 8 4.09 -4.28 -26.06
C ASN A 8 3.53 -3.40 -27.19
N LYS A 9 2.33 -2.86 -27.00
CA LYS A 9 1.70 -1.95 -27.96
C LYS A 9 2.15 -0.51 -27.81
N LYS A 10 2.99 -0.19 -26.82
CA LYS A 10 3.36 1.19 -26.47
C LYS A 10 2.13 2.11 -26.38
N ALA A 11 1.07 1.60 -25.74
CA ALA A 11 -0.21 2.31 -25.70
C ALA A 11 -0.09 3.63 -24.91
N PRO A 12 -0.74 4.72 -25.33
CA PRO A 12 -0.70 6.02 -24.67
C PRO A 12 -1.50 6.00 -23.35
N LEU A 13 -0.96 5.33 -22.34
CA LEU A 13 -1.59 5.11 -21.03
C LEU A 13 -1.65 6.42 -20.22
N ARG A 14 -2.86 6.81 -19.80
CA ARG A 14 -3.06 7.86 -18.80
C ARG A 14 -3.27 7.19 -17.45
N VAL A 15 -2.28 7.28 -16.56
CA VAL A 15 -2.32 6.61 -15.26
C VAL A 15 -2.19 7.63 -14.13
N ALA A 16 -2.96 7.44 -13.06
CA ALA A 16 -2.76 8.18 -11.82
C ALA A 16 -2.10 7.31 -10.76
N ILE A 17 -1.12 7.90 -10.06
CA ILE A 17 -0.47 7.38 -8.87
C ILE A 17 -0.54 8.44 -7.76
N ASN A 18 -0.21 8.07 -6.53
CA ASN A 18 -0.33 8.97 -5.39
C ASN A 18 0.59 10.20 -5.51
N ARG A 19 0.39 11.18 -4.63
CA ARG A 19 1.18 12.43 -4.58
C ARG A 19 2.67 12.13 -4.42
N ARG A 20 3.52 12.94 -5.03
CA ARG A 20 4.98 12.89 -4.86
C ARG A 20 5.34 13.04 -3.39
N GLY A 21 6.41 12.36 -2.97
CA GLY A 21 6.84 12.30 -1.56
C GLY A 21 5.99 11.38 -0.67
N ASN A 22 5.00 10.69 -1.23
CA ASN A 22 4.30 9.61 -0.56
C ASN A 22 4.89 8.27 -1.00
N MET A 23 5.23 7.39 -0.05
CA MET A 23 5.77 6.05 -0.31
C MET A 23 4.91 5.25 -1.31
N ASP A 24 3.59 5.39 -1.26
CA ASP A 24 2.67 4.74 -2.19
C ASP A 24 2.91 5.16 -3.65
N SER A 25 3.30 6.43 -3.89
CA SER A 25 3.71 6.91 -5.21
C SER A 25 4.95 6.16 -5.72
N ASP A 26 5.95 6.00 -4.85
CA ASP A 26 7.22 5.36 -5.20
C ASP A 26 7.04 3.85 -5.44
N VAL A 27 6.23 3.20 -4.60
CA VAL A 27 5.83 1.79 -4.79
C VAL A 27 5.11 1.60 -6.12
N SER A 28 4.14 2.45 -6.43
CA SER A 28 3.39 2.40 -7.68
C SER A 28 4.28 2.62 -8.90
N ALA A 29 5.20 3.58 -8.82
CA ALA A 29 6.18 3.85 -9.89
C ALA A 29 7.12 2.65 -10.09
N MET A 30 7.63 2.04 -9.01
CA MET A 30 8.50 0.88 -9.09
C MET A 30 7.79 -0.35 -9.66
N VAL A 31 6.55 -0.62 -9.27
CA VAL A 31 5.73 -1.70 -9.86
C VAL A 31 5.64 -1.51 -11.37
N MET A 32 5.22 -0.34 -11.84
CA MET A 32 5.09 -0.06 -13.27
C MET A 32 6.42 -0.16 -14.01
N ALA A 33 7.50 0.35 -13.42
CA ALA A 33 8.84 0.30 -14.01
C ALA A 33 9.32 -1.14 -14.19
N LEU A 34 9.18 -1.99 -13.17
CA LEU A 34 9.53 -3.42 -13.24
C LEU A 34 8.68 -4.19 -14.24
N MET A 35 7.45 -3.73 -14.47
CA MET A 35 6.57 -4.27 -15.51
C MET A 35 6.82 -3.65 -16.90
N GLY A 36 7.87 -2.82 -17.08
CA GLY A 36 8.30 -2.29 -18.36
C GLY A 36 7.78 -0.90 -18.74
N ALA A 37 6.98 -0.24 -17.89
CA ALA A 37 6.37 1.07 -18.12
C ALA A 37 6.88 2.12 -17.13
N THR A 38 8.10 2.61 -17.30
CA THR A 38 8.58 3.78 -16.56
C THR A 38 7.79 5.03 -16.92
N THR A 39 7.81 6.05 -16.07
CA THR A 39 7.17 7.35 -16.35
C THR A 39 7.59 7.93 -17.71
N ASP A 40 8.88 7.84 -18.05
CA ASP A 40 9.40 8.38 -19.30
C ASP A 40 8.95 7.56 -20.52
N LYS A 41 8.89 6.23 -20.38
CA LYS A 41 8.32 5.36 -21.43
C LYS A 41 6.84 5.68 -21.66
N ILE A 42 6.06 5.79 -20.60
CA ILE A 42 4.63 6.15 -20.70
C ILE A 42 4.48 7.48 -21.46
N LYS A 43 5.27 8.49 -21.12
CA LYS A 43 5.28 9.78 -21.83
C LYS A 43 5.70 9.64 -23.29
N SER A 44 6.75 8.86 -23.58
CA SER A 44 7.22 8.63 -24.96
C SER A 44 6.19 7.91 -25.83
N TRP A 45 5.26 7.19 -25.23
CA TRP A 45 4.12 6.56 -25.93
C TRP A 45 2.92 7.50 -26.10
N GLY A 46 3.05 8.79 -25.72
CA GLY A 46 1.96 9.76 -25.74
C GLY A 46 1.00 9.66 -24.54
N GLY A 47 1.37 8.89 -23.51
CA GLY A 47 0.62 8.76 -22.29
C GLY A 47 0.98 9.81 -21.22
N GLN A 48 0.38 9.70 -20.04
CA GLN A 48 0.57 10.63 -18.93
C GLN A 48 0.59 9.92 -17.58
N VAL A 49 1.47 10.36 -16.68
CA VAL A 49 1.46 9.98 -15.27
C VAL A 49 1.02 11.18 -14.44
N VAL A 50 -0.14 11.06 -13.80
CA VAL A 50 -0.76 12.07 -12.94
C VAL A 50 -0.47 11.73 -11.48
N HIS A 51 -0.01 12.70 -10.71
CA HIS A 51 0.16 12.57 -9.25
C HIS A 51 -1.01 13.26 -8.53
N ALA A 52 -1.85 12.46 -7.87
CA ALA A 52 -3.07 12.97 -7.24
C ALA A 52 -3.38 12.23 -5.91
N ALA A 53 -4.17 12.84 -5.04
CA ALA A 53 -4.68 12.14 -3.86
C ALA A 53 -5.67 11.05 -4.25
N SER A 54 -5.81 9.99 -3.42
CA SER A 54 -6.68 8.84 -3.74
C SER A 54 -8.11 9.21 -4.10
N LYS A 55 -8.68 10.27 -3.49
CA LYS A 55 -10.02 10.76 -3.84
C LYS A 55 -10.05 11.31 -5.25
N GLU A 56 -9.10 12.15 -5.59
CA GLU A 56 -8.98 12.78 -6.89
C GLU A 56 -8.70 11.75 -7.99
N MET A 57 -7.83 10.76 -7.72
CA MET A 57 -7.57 9.65 -8.65
C MET A 57 -8.84 8.91 -9.02
N VAL A 58 -9.72 8.64 -8.03
CA VAL A 58 -11.02 8.00 -8.26
C VAL A 58 -11.91 8.87 -9.14
N SER A 59 -12.02 10.17 -8.85
CA SER A 59 -12.80 11.10 -9.68
C SER A 59 -12.30 11.14 -11.12
N LEU A 60 -10.97 11.32 -11.32
CA LEU A 60 -10.35 11.32 -12.65
C LEU A 60 -10.63 10.03 -13.44
N TYR A 61 -10.65 8.89 -12.73
CA TYR A 61 -10.94 7.59 -13.36
C TYR A 61 -12.41 7.46 -13.75
N LEU A 62 -13.33 7.84 -12.88
CA LEU A 62 -14.77 7.81 -13.16
C LEU A 62 -15.17 8.79 -14.27
N ASP A 63 -14.50 9.95 -14.34
CA ASP A 63 -14.65 10.96 -15.39
C ASP A 63 -13.95 10.57 -16.71
N ARG A 64 -13.33 9.38 -16.78
CA ARG A 64 -12.58 8.88 -17.95
C ARG A 64 -11.42 9.79 -18.39
N ARG A 65 -10.89 10.58 -17.47
CA ARG A 65 -9.73 11.46 -17.71
C ARG A 65 -8.41 10.71 -17.58
N ILE A 66 -8.42 9.55 -16.91
CA ILE A 66 -7.34 8.57 -16.85
C ILE A 66 -7.88 7.17 -17.15
N ASP A 67 -6.99 6.28 -17.57
CA ASP A 67 -7.32 4.90 -17.96
C ASP A 67 -7.02 3.90 -16.86
N MET A 68 -6.10 4.23 -15.93
CA MET A 68 -5.64 3.36 -14.87
C MET A 68 -5.39 4.15 -13.59
N VAL A 69 -5.72 3.55 -12.45
CA VAL A 69 -5.23 3.95 -11.14
C VAL A 69 -4.28 2.89 -10.60
N ASN A 70 -3.13 3.32 -10.08
CA ASN A 70 -2.22 2.45 -9.36
C ASN A 70 -1.93 3.11 -8.00
N PHE A 71 -2.42 2.53 -6.92
CA PHE A 71 -2.34 3.09 -5.59
C PHE A 71 -2.38 2.02 -4.51
N GLY A 72 -1.59 2.24 -3.45
CA GLY A 72 -1.65 1.44 -2.23
C GLY A 72 -2.87 1.84 -1.41
N ILE A 73 -3.72 0.88 -1.13
CA ILE A 73 -4.95 1.13 -0.39
C ILE A 73 -5.36 -0.10 0.42
N ALA A 74 -5.99 0.10 1.55
CA ALA A 74 -6.45 -1.00 2.37
C ALA A 74 -7.45 -1.90 1.61
N TYR A 75 -7.36 -3.19 1.85
CA TYR A 75 -8.27 -4.18 1.29
C TYR A 75 -9.74 -3.81 1.54
N LYS A 76 -10.57 -3.92 0.50
CA LYS A 76 -12.00 -3.53 0.51
C LYS A 76 -12.26 -2.07 0.92
N HIS A 77 -11.31 -1.17 0.67
CA HIS A 77 -11.47 0.25 0.97
C HIS A 77 -12.69 0.86 0.23
N PRO A 78 -13.38 1.86 0.83
CA PRO A 78 -14.51 2.53 0.17
C PRO A 78 -14.20 3.09 -1.23
N ARG A 79 -12.98 3.59 -1.48
CA ARG A 79 -12.55 4.08 -2.81
C ARG A 79 -12.60 3.01 -3.89
N VAL A 80 -12.17 1.78 -3.57
CA VAL A 80 -12.23 0.66 -4.52
C VAL A 80 -13.70 0.30 -4.83
N ARG A 81 -14.57 0.37 -3.81
CA ARG A 81 -16.01 0.16 -4.00
C ARG A 81 -16.68 1.28 -4.80
N GLU A 82 -16.22 2.51 -4.62
CA GLU A 82 -16.69 3.68 -5.39
C GLU A 82 -16.41 3.49 -6.89
N ILE A 83 -15.17 3.10 -7.24
CA ILE A 83 -14.81 2.75 -8.63
C ILE A 83 -15.72 1.65 -9.16
N ALA A 84 -15.88 0.55 -8.41
CA ALA A 84 -16.65 -0.62 -8.86
C ALA A 84 -18.18 -0.38 -8.95
N LYS A 85 -18.69 0.69 -8.33
CA LYS A 85 -20.09 1.13 -8.50
C LYS A 85 -20.29 1.96 -9.76
N GLY A 86 -19.30 2.76 -10.14
CA GLY A 86 -19.41 3.66 -11.29
C GLY A 86 -19.04 3.01 -12.62
N VAL A 87 -18.13 2.02 -12.58
CA VAL A 87 -17.66 1.29 -13.77
C VAL A 87 -17.37 -0.17 -13.42
N THR A 88 -17.21 -1.02 -14.41
CA THR A 88 -16.65 -2.37 -14.24
C THR A 88 -15.15 -2.32 -14.43
N PRO A 89 -14.34 -2.24 -13.32
CA PRO A 89 -12.90 -2.17 -13.44
C PRO A 89 -12.31 -3.53 -13.81
N VAL A 90 -11.09 -3.52 -14.35
CA VAL A 90 -10.29 -4.72 -14.57
C VAL A 90 -9.06 -4.62 -13.70
N LEU A 91 -8.78 -5.65 -12.91
CA LEU A 91 -7.52 -5.79 -12.18
C LEU A 91 -6.44 -6.23 -13.18
N LEU A 92 -5.37 -5.45 -13.28
CA LEU A 92 -4.18 -5.85 -14.02
C LEU A 92 -3.25 -6.57 -13.05
N PRO A 93 -3.04 -7.89 -13.18
CA PRO A 93 -2.26 -8.64 -12.22
C PRO A 93 -0.81 -8.18 -12.15
N ILE A 94 -0.27 -8.13 -10.94
CA ILE A 94 1.15 -7.91 -10.69
C ILE A 94 1.81 -9.29 -10.61
N PRO A 95 2.88 -9.57 -11.40
CA PRO A 95 3.63 -10.81 -11.30
C PRO A 95 4.23 -11.01 -9.90
N ASP A 96 4.36 -12.26 -9.46
CA ASP A 96 4.88 -12.60 -8.12
C ASP A 96 6.32 -12.12 -7.91
N ASP A 97 7.17 -12.23 -8.94
CA ASP A 97 8.55 -11.75 -8.89
C ASP A 97 8.64 -10.23 -8.77
N VAL A 98 7.72 -9.50 -9.43
CA VAL A 98 7.63 -8.03 -9.33
C VAL A 98 7.21 -7.63 -7.91
N SER A 99 6.14 -8.24 -7.38
CA SER A 99 5.68 -7.94 -6.03
C SER A 99 6.72 -8.29 -4.97
N ALA A 100 7.47 -9.38 -5.12
CA ALA A 100 8.56 -9.76 -4.23
C ALA A 100 9.72 -8.74 -4.26
N LYS A 101 10.14 -8.28 -5.45
CA LYS A 101 11.19 -7.26 -5.60
C LYS A 101 10.77 -5.93 -4.94
N VAL A 102 9.54 -5.50 -5.18
CA VAL A 102 9.01 -4.26 -4.58
C VAL A 102 8.89 -4.39 -3.07
N ALA A 103 8.33 -5.50 -2.58
CA ALA A 103 8.23 -5.77 -1.14
C ALA A 103 9.60 -5.70 -0.46
N LYS A 104 10.63 -6.32 -1.06
CA LYS A 104 12.02 -6.24 -0.54
C LYS A 104 12.54 -4.82 -0.50
N ALA A 105 12.32 -4.02 -1.55
CA ALA A 105 12.82 -2.65 -1.64
C ALA A 105 12.21 -1.71 -0.60
N PHE A 106 10.95 -1.94 -0.22
CA PHE A 106 10.22 -1.10 0.73
C PHE A 106 10.04 -1.74 2.11
N ALA A 107 10.85 -2.75 2.45
CA ALA A 107 10.74 -3.50 3.71
C ALA A 107 9.30 -3.98 4.02
N GLY A 108 8.57 -4.33 2.98
CA GLY A 108 7.20 -4.82 3.05
C GLY A 108 7.12 -6.34 2.94
N ALA A 109 5.95 -6.83 2.61
CA ALA A 109 5.66 -8.22 2.33
C ALA A 109 4.81 -8.37 1.07
N THR A 110 4.84 -9.53 0.44
CA THR A 110 3.84 -9.88 -0.57
C THR A 110 2.52 -10.23 0.12
N CYS A 111 1.41 -9.76 -0.44
CA CYS A 111 0.09 -10.07 0.06
C CYS A 111 -0.88 -10.25 -1.11
N PRO A 112 -1.42 -11.47 -1.31
CA PRO A 112 -2.28 -11.72 -2.45
C PRO A 112 -3.66 -11.07 -2.28
N ILE A 113 -4.19 -10.54 -3.36
CA ILE A 113 -5.62 -10.36 -3.58
C ILE A 113 -6.11 -11.74 -4.03
N LYS A 114 -6.88 -12.42 -3.18
CA LYS A 114 -7.31 -13.78 -3.48
C LYS A 114 -8.37 -13.83 -4.57
N PRO A 115 -8.48 -14.92 -5.33
CA PRO A 115 -9.62 -15.16 -6.20
C PRO A 115 -10.94 -14.97 -5.44
N GLY A 116 -11.87 -14.21 -6.02
CA GLY A 116 -13.17 -13.93 -5.41
C GLY A 116 -13.21 -12.82 -4.35
N ASP A 117 -12.07 -12.25 -3.96
CA ASP A 117 -12.03 -11.10 -3.03
C ASP A 117 -12.80 -9.89 -3.54
N TYR A 118 -12.75 -9.68 -4.84
CA TYR A 118 -13.56 -8.72 -5.58
C TYR A 118 -14.27 -9.41 -6.73
N LYS A 119 -15.59 -9.24 -6.84
CA LYS A 119 -16.40 -9.85 -7.90
C LYS A 119 -15.89 -9.53 -9.32
N TRP A 120 -15.30 -8.33 -9.49
CA TRP A 120 -14.74 -7.85 -10.76
C TRP A 120 -13.27 -8.27 -11.00
N ALA A 121 -12.65 -8.96 -10.05
CA ALA A 121 -11.29 -9.49 -10.15
C ALA A 121 -11.26 -10.98 -9.76
N PRO A 122 -11.91 -11.86 -10.54
CA PRO A 122 -12.10 -13.27 -10.14
C PRO A 122 -10.81 -14.06 -10.04
N ALA A 123 -9.77 -13.72 -10.81
CA ALA A 123 -8.48 -14.41 -10.77
C ALA A 123 -7.58 -13.96 -9.61
N GLY A 124 -7.88 -12.82 -8.98
CA GLY A 124 -6.99 -12.23 -7.97
C GLY A 124 -5.71 -11.66 -8.58
N SER A 125 -4.71 -11.41 -7.74
CA SER A 125 -3.37 -10.90 -8.12
C SER A 125 -2.40 -11.03 -6.97
N SER A 126 -1.10 -11.11 -7.25
CA SER A 126 -0.09 -10.73 -6.28
C SER A 126 -0.17 -9.23 -5.98
N SER A 127 0.28 -8.81 -4.83
CA SER A 127 0.32 -7.41 -4.43
C SER A 127 1.39 -7.19 -3.36
N VAL A 128 1.62 -5.92 -3.00
CA VAL A 128 2.60 -5.53 -1.98
C VAL A 128 1.86 -4.92 -0.79
N CYS A 129 2.20 -5.40 0.41
CA CYS A 129 1.76 -4.82 1.68
C CYS A 129 2.92 -4.09 2.34
N ILE A 130 2.67 -2.84 2.72
CA ILE A 130 3.63 -2.03 3.45
C ILE A 130 3.03 -1.71 4.81
N GLY A 131 3.82 -1.94 5.86
CA GLY A 131 3.42 -1.64 7.23
C GLY A 131 3.46 -0.15 7.54
N ALA A 132 2.52 0.33 8.33
CA ALA A 132 2.63 1.63 8.99
C ALA A 132 3.39 1.45 10.29
N VAL A 133 4.32 2.37 10.58
CA VAL A 133 5.13 2.36 11.81
C VAL A 133 5.00 3.70 12.53
N ILE A 134 5.10 3.67 13.85
CA ILE A 134 5.26 4.87 14.66
C ILE A 134 6.75 5.06 14.89
N VAL A 135 7.27 6.19 14.44
CA VAL A 135 8.67 6.56 14.65
C VAL A 135 8.77 7.60 15.76
N VAL A 136 9.84 7.49 16.56
CA VAL A 136 10.19 8.43 17.63
C VAL A 136 11.63 8.88 17.44
N ASN A 137 12.01 10.00 18.05
CA ASN A 137 13.41 10.43 18.03
C ASN A 137 14.28 9.40 18.75
N ALA A 138 15.45 9.11 18.21
CA ALA A 138 16.40 8.17 18.82
C ALA A 138 16.87 8.62 20.22
N SER A 139 16.83 9.93 20.51
CA SER A 139 17.15 10.52 21.80
C SER A 139 16.01 10.54 22.82
N MET A 140 14.82 9.99 22.47
CA MET A 140 13.74 9.84 23.44
C MET A 140 14.23 9.00 24.62
N ASP A 141 13.85 9.34 25.86
CA ASP A 141 14.24 8.51 27.00
C ASP A 141 13.59 7.13 26.94
N ASN A 142 14.33 6.13 27.48
CA ASN A 142 13.89 4.73 27.42
C ASN A 142 12.57 4.47 28.15
N GLY A 143 12.30 5.19 29.24
CA GLY A 143 11.07 5.05 30.01
C GLY A 143 9.85 5.52 29.22
N THR A 144 9.96 6.66 28.56
CA THR A 144 8.90 7.21 27.69
C THR A 144 8.65 6.28 26.51
N ALA A 145 9.68 5.81 25.82
CA ALA A 145 9.52 4.89 24.69
C ALA A 145 8.95 3.53 25.13
N TYR A 146 9.33 3.04 26.31
CA TYR A 146 8.74 1.84 26.92
C TYR A 146 7.23 2.02 27.18
N ASN A 147 6.88 3.13 27.85
CA ASN A 147 5.48 3.41 28.18
C ASN A 147 4.61 3.64 26.93
N LEU A 148 5.14 4.26 25.87
CA LEU A 148 4.44 4.37 24.59
C LEU A 148 4.17 2.99 23.98
N ALA A 149 5.16 2.13 23.90
CA ALA A 149 4.99 0.77 23.38
C ALA A 149 3.99 -0.04 24.22
N LYS A 150 4.09 0.04 25.55
CA LYS A 150 3.17 -0.58 26.51
C LYS A 150 1.74 -0.07 26.29
N GLY A 151 1.55 1.23 26.26
CA GLY A 151 0.22 1.83 26.07
C GLY A 151 -0.42 1.40 24.75
N MET A 152 0.34 1.37 23.65
CA MET A 152 -0.16 0.92 22.33
C MET A 152 -0.59 -0.55 22.34
N VAL A 153 0.12 -1.43 23.03
CA VAL A 153 -0.19 -2.86 23.09
C VAL A 153 -1.32 -3.15 24.07
N GLU A 154 -1.27 -2.56 25.25
CA GLU A 154 -2.27 -2.83 26.32
C GLU A 154 -3.61 -2.18 26.01
N GLN A 155 -3.61 -0.99 25.39
CA GLN A 155 -4.82 -0.24 25.03
C GLN A 155 -5.31 -0.53 23.59
N ILE A 156 -4.86 -1.62 22.99
CA ILE A 156 -5.17 -1.93 21.58
C ILE A 156 -6.69 -1.98 21.31
N GLU A 157 -7.49 -2.47 22.27
CA GLU A 157 -8.94 -2.56 22.09
C GLU A 157 -9.61 -1.18 22.16
N GLU A 158 -9.15 -0.29 23.04
CA GLU A 158 -9.61 1.11 23.08
C GLU A 158 -9.18 1.87 21.81
N PHE A 159 -7.96 1.62 21.34
CA PHE A 159 -7.50 2.16 20.06
C PHE A 159 -8.39 1.71 18.90
N LYS A 160 -8.79 0.44 18.85
CA LYS A 160 -9.72 -0.09 17.84
C LYS A 160 -11.07 0.61 17.86
N LYS A 161 -11.65 0.84 19.06
CA LYS A 161 -12.94 1.52 19.20
C LYS A 161 -12.92 2.95 18.66
N LYS A 162 -11.81 3.67 18.87
CA LYS A 162 -11.63 5.08 18.48
C LYS A 162 -11.05 5.27 17.09
N SER A 163 -10.51 4.21 16.48
CA SER A 163 -9.85 4.27 15.18
C SER A 163 -10.82 4.04 14.02
N HIS A 164 -10.40 4.51 12.84
CA HIS A 164 -11.13 4.19 11.62
C HIS A 164 -11.23 2.67 11.44
N ARG A 165 -12.41 2.19 11.02
CA ARG A 165 -12.77 0.75 10.93
C ARG A 165 -11.73 -0.13 10.22
N LEU A 166 -11.05 0.39 9.20
CA LEU A 166 -10.04 -0.36 8.46
C LEU A 166 -8.74 -0.52 9.27
N ILE A 167 -8.36 0.49 10.06
CA ILE A 167 -7.22 0.42 10.98
C ILE A 167 -7.56 -0.55 12.10
N ALA A 168 -8.73 -0.39 12.72
CA ALA A 168 -9.22 -1.25 13.80
C ALA A 168 -9.20 -2.74 13.43
N LYS A 169 -9.62 -3.09 12.20
CA LYS A 169 -9.62 -4.48 11.73
C LYS A 169 -8.22 -5.09 11.68
N ASN A 170 -7.20 -4.30 11.39
CA ASN A 170 -5.82 -4.75 11.22
C ASN A 170 -4.94 -4.55 12.45
N ALA A 171 -5.39 -3.74 13.43
CA ALA A 171 -4.66 -3.53 14.68
C ALA A 171 -4.72 -4.79 15.55
N LYS A 172 -3.60 -5.51 15.66
CA LYS A 172 -3.45 -6.74 16.45
C LYS A 172 -2.14 -6.69 17.22
N LYS A 173 -2.13 -7.15 18.47
CA LYS A 173 -0.92 -7.18 19.32
C LYS A 173 0.29 -7.78 18.60
N LYS A 174 0.11 -8.91 17.91
CA LYS A 174 1.17 -9.61 17.18
C LYS A 174 1.82 -8.80 16.04
N PHE A 175 1.22 -7.69 15.62
CA PHE A 175 1.77 -6.81 14.59
C PHE A 175 2.47 -5.58 15.15
N MET A 176 2.48 -5.38 16.49
CA MET A 176 3.08 -4.21 17.11
C MET A 176 4.62 -4.27 17.14
N ALA A 177 5.20 -5.47 17.14
CA ALA A 177 6.65 -5.70 17.16
C ALA A 177 7.16 -6.33 15.85
N VAL A 178 6.52 -6.05 14.71
CA VAL A 178 6.99 -6.55 13.41
C VAL A 178 8.22 -5.76 12.98
N LYS A 179 9.26 -6.46 12.51
CA LYS A 179 10.48 -5.84 11.99
C LYS A 179 10.14 -4.82 10.91
N ALA A 180 10.62 -3.60 11.11
CA ALA A 180 10.47 -2.48 10.18
C ALA A 180 11.82 -2.09 9.57
N ALA A 181 11.83 -1.11 8.67
CA ALA A 181 13.05 -0.58 8.08
C ALA A 181 13.95 0.12 9.13
N ALA A 182 13.35 0.75 10.15
CA ALA A 182 14.07 1.35 11.27
C ALA A 182 14.23 0.37 12.44
N PRO A 183 15.34 0.45 13.20
CA PRO A 183 15.49 -0.35 14.41
C PRO A 183 14.47 0.08 15.48
N PHE A 184 14.10 -0.86 16.35
CA PHE A 184 13.28 -0.52 17.49
C PHE A 184 14.06 0.38 18.47
N HIS A 185 13.37 1.40 19.00
CA HIS A 185 13.92 2.16 20.13
C HIS A 185 14.20 1.22 21.31
N PRO A 186 15.33 1.36 22.04
CA PRO A 186 15.69 0.43 23.12
C PRO A 186 14.60 0.24 24.17
N GLY A 187 13.92 1.31 24.58
CA GLY A 187 12.80 1.24 25.52
C GLY A 187 11.61 0.44 24.97
N ALA A 188 11.24 0.64 23.70
CA ALA A 188 10.18 -0.13 23.06
C ALA A 188 10.55 -1.62 22.91
N ALA A 189 11.78 -1.90 22.49
CA ALA A 189 12.29 -3.27 22.38
C ALA A 189 12.26 -4.01 23.71
N LYS A 190 12.61 -3.32 24.81
CA LYS A 190 12.51 -3.87 26.17
C LYS A 190 11.09 -4.34 26.47
N TYR A 191 10.10 -3.46 26.29
CA TYR A 191 8.71 -3.83 26.52
C TYR A 191 8.25 -4.99 25.63
N PHE A 192 8.56 -4.97 24.33
CA PHE A 192 8.14 -6.02 23.42
C PHE A 192 8.70 -7.40 23.79
N LYS A 193 9.95 -7.46 24.29
CA LYS A 193 10.54 -8.70 24.82
C LYS A 193 9.83 -9.18 26.08
N GLU A 194 9.57 -8.30 27.03
CA GLU A 194 8.86 -8.62 28.28
C GLU A 194 7.42 -9.09 28.00
N ALA A 195 6.78 -8.53 26.97
CA ALA A 195 5.43 -8.90 26.53
C ALA A 195 5.39 -10.16 25.64
N GLY A 196 6.51 -10.79 25.34
CA GLY A 196 6.57 -11.97 24.46
C GLY A 196 6.19 -11.71 23.01
N LEU A 197 6.43 -10.47 22.53
CA LEU A 197 6.11 -10.04 21.16
C LEU A 197 7.34 -10.03 20.24
N MET A 198 8.54 -10.17 20.81
CA MET A 198 9.84 -10.26 20.12
C MET A 198 10.61 -11.47 20.61
#